data_5a183934a35852978f55fe026a0d5e65
#
_entry.id   5a183934a35852978f55fe026a0d5e65
#
_cell.length_a   1.000
_cell.length_b   1.000
_cell.length_c   1.000
_cell.angle_alpha   90.00
_cell.angle_beta   90.00
_cell.angle_gamma   90.00
#
_symmetry.space_group_name_H-M   'P 1'
#
loop_
_entity.id
_entity.type
_entity.pdbx_description
1 polymer ?
#
loop_
_entity_poly.entity_id
_entity_poly.type
_entity_poly.pdbx_seq_one_letter_code
_entity_poly.pdbx_strand_id
1 'polypeptide(L)'
;MKTTLMFRLLMLCLILMGPMLVTNAKPVSEDELIIYYSFNKDSLKGGDVLDASGNKNDGLIKGKLKSVKGKVGEVMEFPGVSTDYISVREHHYVDPVKEMTLIAWVKADQRGMIASWDRSEFFRFAVGDDVGGNAGTTFVAFDTCCPIHDWFGKTDVADDKWHHLVARFDGKDKRIYVDGKLDEKVAAPTKVIGAGASRYGFIGIGSEAAAFDAATGPTWAYKGILDEFMLFHRALSEDEIEHLAKAPGNPFAVDPSGKLSTTWADIKDAR
;
A
#
# COMPACT_ATOMS: atom_id res chain seq x y z
N MET A 1 14.18 -69.06 40.34
CA MET A 1 13.36 -67.87 40.55
C MET A 1 14.22 -66.64 40.24
N LYS A 2 14.08 -66.03 39.09
CA LYS A 2 14.83 -64.83 38.71
C LYS A 2 13.81 -63.70 38.49
N THR A 3 13.79 -62.71 39.36
CA THR A 3 12.96 -61.51 39.29
C THR A 3 13.68 -60.47 38.45
N THR A 4 13.09 -60.14 37.29
CA THR A 4 13.59 -59.14 36.35
C THR A 4 13.01 -57.81 36.76
N LEU A 5 13.81 -56.81 37.14
CA LEU A 5 13.47 -55.47 37.51
C LEU A 5 13.44 -54.61 36.21
N MET A 6 12.24 -54.18 35.76
CA MET A 6 12.07 -53.27 34.65
C MET A 6 12.21 -51.80 35.11
N PHE A 7 13.34 -51.18 34.78
CA PHE A 7 13.50 -49.70 34.87
C PHE A 7 12.71 -49.00 33.77
N ARG A 8 11.67 -48.27 34.13
CA ARG A 8 11.00 -47.32 33.23
C ARG A 8 11.75 -45.99 33.28
N LEU A 9 12.44 -45.67 32.20
CA LEU A 9 13.06 -44.35 31.98
C LEU A 9 11.97 -43.35 31.55
N LEU A 10 11.54 -42.48 32.48
CA LEU A 10 10.69 -41.34 32.14
C LEU A 10 11.57 -40.25 31.52
N MET A 11 11.48 -40.07 30.20
CA MET A 11 12.13 -38.97 29.49
C MET A 11 11.27 -37.70 29.65
N LEU A 12 11.69 -36.82 30.56
CA LEU A 12 11.08 -35.52 30.79
C LEU A 12 11.52 -34.55 29.66
N CYS A 13 10.71 -34.37 28.62
CA CYS A 13 10.94 -33.33 27.63
C CYS A 13 10.62 -31.95 28.28
N LEU A 14 11.65 -31.26 28.74
CA LEU A 14 11.58 -29.86 29.09
C LEU A 14 11.48 -29.05 27.78
N ILE A 15 10.29 -28.65 27.42
CA ILE A 15 10.07 -27.63 26.35
C ILE A 15 10.52 -26.30 26.95
N LEU A 16 11.73 -25.87 26.61
CA LEU A 16 12.20 -24.52 26.84
C LEU A 16 11.38 -23.56 25.95
N MET A 17 10.24 -23.07 26.45
CA MET A 17 9.59 -21.90 25.90
C MET A 17 10.49 -20.69 26.20
N GLY A 18 11.36 -20.35 25.27
CA GLY A 18 12.07 -19.07 25.31
C GLY A 18 11.03 -17.93 25.33
N PRO A 19 11.36 -16.78 25.95
CA PRO A 19 10.47 -15.62 25.92
C PRO A 19 10.25 -15.24 24.46
N MET A 20 9.00 -15.34 24.00
CA MET A 20 8.57 -14.79 22.71
C MET A 20 8.73 -13.28 22.86
N LEU A 21 9.74 -12.69 22.23
CA LEU A 21 9.90 -11.26 22.13
C LEU A 21 8.68 -10.73 21.34
N VAL A 22 7.67 -10.25 22.05
CA VAL A 22 6.60 -9.45 21.46
C VAL A 22 7.26 -8.14 21.06
N THR A 23 7.66 -8.04 19.82
CA THR A 23 8.07 -6.76 19.24
C THR A 23 6.79 -5.90 19.14
N ASN A 24 6.66 -4.93 20.04
CA ASN A 24 5.63 -3.90 19.88
C ASN A 24 5.97 -3.14 18.60
N ALA A 25 5.27 -3.43 17.51
CA ALA A 25 5.37 -2.66 16.29
C ALA A 25 5.02 -1.20 16.65
N LYS A 26 5.90 -0.26 16.31
CA LYS A 26 5.57 1.16 16.46
C LYS A 26 4.37 1.45 15.55
N PRO A 27 3.40 2.26 16.02
CA PRO A 27 2.33 2.73 15.14
C PRO A 27 2.96 3.47 13.96
N VAL A 28 2.35 3.34 12.78
CA VAL A 28 2.79 4.07 11.59
C VAL A 28 2.59 5.56 11.87
N SER A 29 3.65 6.36 11.66
CA SER A 29 3.54 7.80 11.73
C SER A 29 2.84 8.34 10.50
N GLU A 30 1.92 9.28 10.69
CA GLU A 30 1.29 10.04 9.59
C GLU A 30 2.22 11.13 9.02
N ASP A 31 3.46 11.24 9.51
CA ASP A 31 4.44 12.18 8.98
C ASP A 31 4.64 11.93 7.49
N GLU A 32 4.61 13.01 6.70
CA GLU A 32 4.73 12.97 5.23
C GLU A 32 3.65 12.10 4.53
N LEU A 33 2.51 11.82 5.19
CA LEU A 33 1.34 11.26 4.53
C LEU A 33 0.68 12.35 3.68
N ILE A 34 0.65 12.14 2.37
CA ILE A 34 0.17 13.14 1.40
C ILE A 34 -1.29 12.88 1.02
N ILE A 35 -1.65 11.61 0.83
CA ILE A 35 -3.00 11.19 0.46
C ILE A 35 -3.36 9.93 1.25
N TYR A 36 -4.59 9.88 1.76
CA TYR A 36 -5.20 8.68 2.29
C TYR A 36 -6.67 8.56 1.88
N TYR A 37 -6.98 7.65 0.98
CA TYR A 37 -8.34 7.29 0.58
C TYR A 37 -8.74 5.97 1.22
N SER A 38 -9.55 6.04 2.27
CA SER A 38 -10.05 4.85 2.97
C SER A 38 -11.21 4.16 2.27
N PHE A 39 -11.85 4.83 1.31
CA PHE A 39 -13.05 4.40 0.59
C PHE A 39 -14.26 4.01 1.46
N ASN A 40 -14.17 4.17 2.76
CA ASN A 40 -15.28 3.95 3.67
C ASN A 40 -16.44 4.89 3.37
N LYS A 41 -17.66 4.53 3.76
CA LYS A 41 -18.88 5.27 3.45
C LYS A 41 -18.85 6.73 3.88
N ASP A 42 -18.22 7.05 5.00
CA ASP A 42 -18.07 8.40 5.54
C ASP A 42 -17.04 9.25 4.77
N SER A 43 -16.12 8.59 4.05
CA SER A 43 -15.18 9.27 3.14
C SER A 43 -15.77 9.57 1.76
N LEU A 44 -16.94 9.05 1.39
CA LEU A 44 -17.57 9.24 0.09
C LEU A 44 -18.65 10.33 0.19
N LYS A 45 -18.42 11.51 -0.39
CA LYS A 45 -19.31 12.65 -0.24
C LYS A 45 -19.38 13.51 -1.49
N GLY A 46 -20.60 13.72 -2.03
CA GLY A 46 -20.82 14.69 -3.10
C GLY A 46 -20.13 14.37 -4.43
N GLY A 47 -19.76 13.12 -4.68
CA GLY A 47 -18.98 12.70 -5.86
C GLY A 47 -17.48 12.72 -5.64
N ASP A 48 -17.04 12.95 -4.41
CA ASP A 48 -15.64 12.92 -4.02
C ASP A 48 -15.33 11.77 -3.06
N VAL A 49 -14.07 11.34 -3.07
CA VAL A 49 -13.42 10.60 -1.99
C VAL A 49 -12.67 11.62 -1.15
N LEU A 50 -13.02 11.74 0.13
CA LEU A 50 -12.35 12.65 1.05
C LEU A 50 -10.97 12.09 1.43
N ASP A 51 -9.98 12.98 1.43
CA ASP A 51 -8.63 12.69 1.87
C ASP A 51 -8.53 12.69 3.41
N ALA A 52 -8.33 11.52 3.98
CA ALA A 52 -8.20 11.35 5.43
C ALA A 52 -6.81 11.72 5.98
N SER A 53 -5.83 12.09 5.12
CA SER A 53 -4.50 12.56 5.55
C SER A 53 -4.54 13.97 6.20
N GLY A 54 -5.62 14.70 6.02
CA GLY A 54 -5.75 16.09 6.46
C GLY A 54 -5.20 17.14 5.49
N ASN A 55 -4.57 16.75 4.38
CA ASN A 55 -3.99 17.67 3.39
C ASN A 55 -5.01 18.19 2.37
N LYS A 56 -6.25 17.72 2.40
CA LYS A 56 -7.35 18.10 1.49
C LYS A 56 -7.09 17.75 0.02
N ASN A 57 -6.34 16.70 -0.23
CA ASN A 57 -6.11 16.13 -1.56
C ASN A 57 -7.28 15.23 -1.98
N ASP A 58 -8.51 15.70 -1.81
CA ASP A 58 -9.71 14.94 -2.14
C ASP A 58 -9.69 14.44 -3.58
N GLY A 59 -10.31 13.29 -3.82
CA GLY A 59 -10.39 12.66 -5.13
C GLY A 59 -11.75 12.88 -5.78
N LEU A 60 -11.80 13.50 -6.95
CA LEU A 60 -13.02 13.60 -7.76
C LEU A 60 -13.32 12.25 -8.42
N ILE A 61 -14.46 11.64 -8.08
CA ILE A 61 -14.93 10.40 -8.68
C ILE A 61 -15.50 10.68 -10.08
N LYS A 62 -14.99 9.98 -11.08
CA LYS A 62 -15.47 10.05 -12.48
C LYS A 62 -16.11 8.74 -12.88
N GLY A 63 -17.14 8.84 -13.71
CA GLY A 63 -17.81 7.69 -14.28
C GLY A 63 -18.71 6.93 -13.30
N LYS A 64 -18.62 5.61 -13.28
CA LYS A 64 -19.55 4.71 -12.59
C LYS A 64 -18.86 3.82 -11.55
N LEU A 65 -17.88 4.38 -10.84
CA LEU A 65 -17.28 3.68 -9.70
C LEU A 65 -18.35 3.36 -8.66
N LYS A 66 -18.22 2.23 -7.97
CA LYS A 66 -19.20 1.77 -6.99
C LYS A 66 -18.53 1.54 -5.64
N SER A 67 -19.18 2.04 -4.59
CA SER A 67 -18.88 1.56 -3.23
C SER A 67 -19.55 0.19 -3.05
N VAL A 68 -18.74 -0.80 -2.67
CA VAL A 68 -19.20 -2.16 -2.39
C VAL A 68 -18.66 -2.62 -1.04
N LYS A 69 -19.23 -3.69 -0.48
CA LYS A 69 -18.75 -4.25 0.78
C LYS A 69 -17.38 -4.93 0.55
N GLY A 70 -16.39 -4.53 1.34
CA GLY A 70 -15.03 -5.04 1.28
C GLY A 70 -14.65 -6.04 2.36
N LYS A 71 -13.35 -6.16 2.56
CA LYS A 71 -12.75 -6.97 3.63
C LYS A 71 -13.04 -6.33 5.01
N VAL A 72 -12.94 -5.01 5.05
CA VAL A 72 -13.30 -4.18 6.22
C VAL A 72 -14.06 -2.97 5.69
N GLY A 73 -15.29 -2.74 6.15
CA GLY A 73 -16.10 -1.60 5.69
C GLY A 73 -16.52 -1.66 4.22
N GLU A 74 -16.65 -0.50 3.60
CA GLU A 74 -16.83 -0.29 2.17
C GLU A 74 -15.50 -0.08 1.48
N VAL A 75 -15.45 -0.40 0.18
CA VAL A 75 -14.31 -0.30 -0.71
C VAL A 75 -14.76 0.21 -2.07
N MET A 76 -13.84 0.61 -2.95
CA MET A 76 -14.16 1.12 -4.27
C MET A 76 -13.96 0.06 -5.37
N GLU A 77 -15.03 -0.25 -6.11
CA GLU A 77 -15.01 -1.10 -7.30
C GLU A 77 -14.80 -0.27 -8.57
N PHE A 78 -13.80 -0.67 -9.35
CA PHE A 78 -13.43 -0.09 -10.64
C PHE A 78 -13.84 -1.06 -11.76
N PRO A 79 -14.61 -0.61 -12.78
CA PRO A 79 -15.15 -1.51 -13.81
C PRO A 79 -14.15 -1.82 -14.95
N GLY A 80 -12.98 -1.21 -14.97
CA GLY A 80 -11.98 -1.43 -16.03
C GLY A 80 -12.24 -0.64 -17.32
N VAL A 81 -12.89 0.50 -17.21
CA VAL A 81 -13.11 1.40 -18.36
C VAL A 81 -12.44 2.76 -18.14
N SER A 82 -11.90 3.33 -19.21
CA SER A 82 -11.05 4.53 -19.15
C SER A 82 -11.76 5.83 -18.73
N THR A 83 -13.09 5.80 -18.63
CA THR A 83 -13.91 6.92 -18.17
C THR A 83 -14.17 6.91 -16.66
N ASP A 84 -13.78 5.80 -15.98
CA ASP A 84 -14.16 5.53 -14.61
C ASP A 84 -12.90 5.47 -13.73
N TYR A 85 -12.62 6.59 -13.06
CA TYR A 85 -11.38 6.81 -12.30
C TYR A 85 -11.59 7.86 -11.20
N ILE A 86 -10.56 8.11 -10.42
CA ILE A 86 -10.51 9.21 -9.47
C ILE A 86 -9.41 10.16 -9.87
N SER A 87 -9.73 11.47 -10.03
CA SER A 87 -8.75 12.55 -10.23
C SER A 87 -8.39 13.14 -8.87
N VAL A 88 -7.11 13.21 -8.53
CA VAL A 88 -6.62 13.89 -7.33
C VAL A 88 -6.71 15.40 -7.55
N ARG A 89 -7.43 16.12 -6.64
CA ARG A 89 -7.76 17.55 -6.87
C ARG A 89 -6.56 18.47 -6.75
N GLU A 90 -5.90 18.48 -5.62
CA GLU A 90 -4.90 19.51 -5.29
C GLU A 90 -3.47 19.01 -5.48
N HIS A 91 -3.19 17.73 -5.12
CA HIS A 91 -1.83 17.22 -5.18
C HIS A 91 -1.40 16.89 -6.61
N HIS A 92 -0.42 17.62 -7.08
CA HIS A 92 0.28 17.36 -8.34
C HIS A 92 1.78 17.52 -8.13
N TYR A 93 2.56 16.78 -8.91
CA TYR A 93 4.00 16.92 -8.89
C TYR A 93 4.47 17.99 -9.85
N VAL A 94 5.46 18.76 -9.42
CA VAL A 94 6.25 19.71 -10.22
C VAL A 94 7.73 19.43 -9.95
N ASP A 95 8.10 19.27 -8.69
CA ASP A 95 9.47 19.03 -8.25
C ASP A 95 9.75 17.54 -8.06
N PRO A 96 11.00 17.10 -8.29
CA PRO A 96 11.41 15.73 -8.04
C PRO A 96 11.26 15.30 -6.58
N VAL A 97 10.89 14.03 -6.37
CA VAL A 97 10.63 13.41 -5.07
C VAL A 97 11.86 12.62 -4.64
N LYS A 98 12.30 12.80 -3.39
CA LYS A 98 13.48 12.13 -2.82
C LYS A 98 13.18 10.75 -2.25
N GLU A 99 12.00 10.61 -1.65
CA GLU A 99 11.52 9.38 -1.04
C GLU A 99 10.02 9.28 -1.23
N MET A 100 9.51 8.07 -1.37
CA MET A 100 8.07 7.84 -1.42
C MET A 100 7.68 6.43 -1.07
N THR A 101 6.44 6.26 -0.63
CA THR A 101 5.78 4.98 -0.49
C THR A 101 4.35 5.07 -1.00
N LEU A 102 3.98 4.18 -1.91
CA LEU A 102 2.62 3.96 -2.40
C LEU A 102 2.10 2.67 -1.80
N ILE A 103 0.85 2.69 -1.36
CA ILE A 103 0.21 1.56 -0.71
C ILE A 103 -1.21 1.43 -1.25
N ALA A 104 -1.68 0.19 -1.45
CA ALA A 104 -3.07 -0.11 -1.69
C ALA A 104 -3.40 -1.54 -1.26
N TRP A 105 -4.59 -1.77 -0.73
CA TRP A 105 -5.22 -3.07 -0.75
C TRP A 105 -5.93 -3.25 -2.07
N VAL A 106 -5.65 -4.36 -2.76
CA VAL A 106 -6.22 -4.64 -4.08
C VAL A 106 -6.81 -6.03 -4.13
N LYS A 107 -7.86 -6.17 -4.95
CA LYS A 107 -8.38 -7.45 -5.38
C LYS A 107 -8.67 -7.35 -6.88
N ALA A 108 -7.92 -8.07 -7.70
CA ALA A 108 -8.00 -8.04 -9.16
C ALA A 108 -7.85 -9.42 -9.76
N ASP A 109 -8.39 -9.59 -10.96
CA ASP A 109 -8.27 -10.80 -11.78
C ASP A 109 -7.50 -10.57 -13.09
N GLN A 110 -7.01 -9.33 -13.28
CA GLN A 110 -6.29 -8.90 -14.47
C GLN A 110 -5.39 -7.69 -14.19
N ARG A 111 -4.60 -7.33 -15.17
CA ARG A 111 -3.72 -6.16 -15.17
C ARG A 111 -4.53 -4.86 -15.15
N GLY A 112 -3.95 -3.80 -14.58
CA GLY A 112 -4.54 -2.47 -14.59
C GLY A 112 -3.79 -1.47 -13.70
N MET A 113 -3.95 -0.18 -14.01
CA MET A 113 -3.27 0.91 -13.32
C MET A 113 -3.95 1.23 -11.99
N ILE A 114 -3.24 1.05 -10.89
CA ILE A 114 -3.72 1.43 -9.55
C ILE A 114 -3.65 2.96 -9.41
N ALA A 115 -2.47 3.55 -9.69
CA ALA A 115 -2.24 4.98 -9.57
C ALA A 115 -1.17 5.45 -10.56
N SER A 116 -1.31 6.68 -11.07
CA SER A 116 -0.37 7.26 -12.03
C SER A 116 -0.24 8.77 -11.85
N TRP A 117 1.02 9.23 -11.89
CA TRP A 117 1.44 10.62 -12.09
C TRP A 117 2.40 10.69 -13.27
N ASP A 118 2.06 10.01 -14.38
CA ASP A 118 2.87 9.88 -15.58
C ASP A 118 4.24 9.18 -15.38
N ARG A 119 4.40 8.00 -15.96
CA ARG A 119 5.66 7.27 -15.94
C ARG A 119 6.83 8.06 -16.54
N SER A 120 6.55 8.82 -17.59
CA SER A 120 7.60 9.53 -18.34
C SER A 120 8.16 10.71 -17.58
N GLU A 121 7.41 11.21 -16.56
CA GLU A 121 7.77 12.39 -15.79
C GLU A 121 7.91 12.10 -14.29
N PHE A 122 7.15 11.17 -13.73
CA PHE A 122 7.21 10.76 -12.32
C PHE A 122 7.11 9.25 -12.13
N PHE A 123 5.89 8.69 -12.00
CA PHE A 123 5.74 7.26 -11.69
C PHE A 123 4.37 6.69 -12.05
N ARG A 124 4.34 5.34 -12.12
CA ARG A 124 3.12 4.51 -12.12
C ARG A 124 3.24 3.40 -11.11
N PHE A 125 2.09 3.03 -10.55
CA PHE A 125 1.90 1.90 -9.66
C PHE A 125 0.75 1.05 -10.19
N ALA A 126 0.98 -0.23 -10.51
CA ALA A 126 0.02 -1.04 -11.24
C ALA A 126 0.08 -2.52 -10.84
N VAL A 127 -0.95 -3.27 -11.24
CA VAL A 127 -0.91 -4.72 -11.40
C VAL A 127 -0.54 -4.99 -12.85
N GLY A 128 0.65 -5.53 -13.08
CA GLY A 128 1.19 -5.78 -14.42
C GLY A 128 1.48 -4.51 -15.22
N ASP A 129 2.11 -4.69 -16.36
CA ASP A 129 2.33 -3.65 -17.36
C ASP A 129 2.39 -4.29 -18.76
N ASP A 130 2.22 -3.48 -19.81
CA ASP A 130 2.34 -3.89 -21.20
C ASP A 130 3.68 -3.50 -21.84
N VAL A 131 4.60 -2.90 -21.07
CA VAL A 131 5.93 -2.46 -21.55
C VAL A 131 7.05 -3.24 -20.88
N GLY A 132 8.19 -3.29 -21.60
CA GLY A 132 9.38 -3.97 -21.10
C GLY A 132 9.31 -5.50 -21.18
N GLY A 133 10.27 -6.15 -20.52
CA GLY A 133 10.45 -7.61 -20.56
C GLY A 133 9.40 -8.41 -19.80
N ASN A 134 8.51 -7.74 -19.07
CA ASN A 134 7.44 -8.34 -18.27
C ASN A 134 6.03 -8.06 -18.82
N ALA A 135 5.93 -7.65 -20.07
CA ALA A 135 4.64 -7.49 -20.73
C ALA A 135 3.82 -8.79 -20.63
N GLY A 136 2.57 -8.66 -20.17
CA GLY A 136 1.69 -9.80 -19.95
C GLY A 136 1.76 -10.43 -18.56
N THR A 137 2.65 -10.02 -17.68
CA THR A 137 2.66 -10.46 -16.27
C THR A 137 1.60 -9.73 -15.45
N THR A 138 1.28 -10.31 -14.28
CA THR A 138 0.35 -9.78 -13.29
C THR A 138 1.06 -9.45 -11.97
N PHE A 139 2.37 -9.23 -12.03
CA PHE A 139 3.19 -8.80 -10.91
C PHE A 139 2.92 -7.34 -10.59
N VAL A 140 3.26 -6.90 -9.39
CA VAL A 140 3.23 -5.47 -9.06
C VAL A 140 4.25 -4.71 -9.92
N ALA A 141 3.83 -3.64 -10.59
CA ALA A 141 4.70 -2.76 -11.36
C ALA A 141 4.92 -1.43 -10.61
N PHE A 142 6.16 -0.97 -10.56
CA PHE A 142 6.55 0.34 -10.07
C PHE A 142 7.53 1.00 -11.05
N ASP A 143 6.97 1.74 -11.98
CA ASP A 143 7.71 2.42 -13.03
C ASP A 143 7.97 3.85 -12.61
N THR A 144 9.17 4.34 -12.85
CA THR A 144 9.60 5.67 -12.39
C THR A 144 10.40 6.38 -13.47
N CYS A 145 10.44 7.70 -13.40
CA CYS A 145 11.32 8.60 -14.17
C CYS A 145 12.28 9.32 -13.20
N CYS A 146 13.38 9.92 -13.55
CA CYS A 146 14.08 9.88 -14.82
C CYS A 146 15.52 9.46 -14.59
N PRO A 147 16.05 8.52 -15.32
CA PRO A 147 15.50 7.96 -16.56
C PRO A 147 14.31 7.02 -16.30
N ILE A 148 13.52 6.74 -17.35
CA ILE A 148 12.43 5.77 -17.25
C ILE A 148 13.00 4.42 -16.84
N HIS A 149 12.45 3.85 -15.77
CA HIS A 149 12.86 2.58 -15.20
C HIS A 149 11.64 1.74 -14.84
N ASP A 150 11.20 0.95 -15.81
CA ASP A 150 10.11 -0.03 -15.64
C ASP A 150 10.63 -1.20 -14.81
N TRP A 151 9.92 -1.52 -13.71
CA TRP A 151 10.38 -2.54 -12.79
C TRP A 151 9.23 -3.23 -12.07
N PHE A 152 9.40 -4.52 -11.78
CA PHE A 152 8.34 -5.42 -11.38
C PHE A 152 8.73 -6.28 -10.19
N GLY A 153 7.70 -6.72 -9.43
CA GLY A 153 7.79 -7.79 -8.47
C GLY A 153 7.89 -9.18 -9.13
N LYS A 154 7.65 -10.20 -8.32
CA LYS A 154 7.71 -11.63 -8.72
C LYS A 154 6.43 -12.39 -8.40
N THR A 155 5.62 -11.88 -7.46
CA THR A 155 4.38 -12.52 -7.04
C THR A 155 3.24 -12.14 -7.96
N ASP A 156 2.49 -13.14 -8.43
CA ASP A 156 1.22 -12.93 -9.13
C ASP A 156 0.18 -12.41 -8.12
N VAL A 157 -0.40 -11.25 -8.42
CA VAL A 157 -1.36 -10.57 -7.55
C VAL A 157 -2.73 -10.36 -8.23
N ALA A 158 -2.94 -10.98 -9.41
CA ALA A 158 -4.21 -10.95 -10.12
C ALA A 158 -4.94 -12.30 -10.03
N ASP A 159 -5.05 -12.85 -8.83
CA ASP A 159 -5.64 -14.15 -8.53
C ASP A 159 -7.04 -14.08 -7.87
N ASP A 160 -7.69 -12.91 -7.99
CA ASP A 160 -9.00 -12.60 -7.38
C ASP A 160 -9.01 -12.70 -5.84
N LYS A 161 -7.83 -12.56 -5.20
CA LYS A 161 -7.71 -12.45 -3.75
C LYS A 161 -7.29 -11.05 -3.33
N TRP A 162 -7.45 -10.75 -2.04
CA TRP A 162 -6.95 -9.52 -1.46
C TRP A 162 -5.45 -9.59 -1.24
N HIS A 163 -4.73 -8.60 -1.77
CA HIS A 163 -3.30 -8.37 -1.55
C HIS A 163 -3.04 -6.96 -1.04
N HIS A 164 -2.15 -6.83 -0.08
CA HIS A 164 -1.57 -5.56 0.34
C HIS A 164 -0.33 -5.29 -0.49
N LEU A 165 -0.39 -4.29 -1.35
CA LEU A 165 0.69 -3.93 -2.28
C LEU A 165 1.37 -2.66 -1.84
N VAL A 166 2.72 -2.66 -1.88
CA VAL A 166 3.53 -1.49 -1.57
C VAL A 166 4.61 -1.31 -2.62
N ALA A 167 4.75 -0.08 -3.12
CA ALA A 167 5.89 0.37 -3.91
C ALA A 167 6.63 1.46 -3.14
N ARG A 168 7.93 1.25 -2.86
CA ARG A 168 8.75 2.12 -2.04
C ARG A 168 10.02 2.55 -2.77
N PHE A 169 10.38 3.83 -2.64
CA PHE A 169 11.63 4.41 -3.11
C PHE A 169 12.29 5.21 -1.96
N ASP A 170 13.61 5.02 -1.75
CA ASP A 170 14.36 5.68 -0.67
C ASP A 170 15.60 6.46 -1.17
N GLY A 171 15.62 6.84 -2.44
CA GLY A 171 16.75 7.52 -3.06
C GLY A 171 17.96 6.62 -3.36
N LYS A 172 17.88 5.32 -3.01
CA LYS A 172 18.93 4.30 -3.26
C LYS A 172 18.36 3.07 -3.94
N ASP A 173 17.21 2.60 -3.42
CA ASP A 173 16.56 1.37 -3.86
C ASP A 173 15.10 1.63 -4.19
N LYS A 174 14.59 0.89 -5.17
CA LYS A 174 13.17 0.62 -5.36
C LYS A 174 12.85 -0.74 -4.75
N ARG A 175 11.76 -0.82 -4.00
CA ARG A 175 11.30 -2.05 -3.36
C ARG A 175 9.81 -2.24 -3.57
N ILE A 176 9.40 -3.46 -3.84
CA ILE A 176 8.01 -3.91 -3.88
C ILE A 176 7.80 -4.86 -2.72
N TYR A 177 6.66 -4.70 -2.03
CA TYR A 177 6.21 -5.62 -0.99
C TYR A 177 4.83 -6.13 -1.35
N VAL A 178 4.59 -7.41 -1.10
CA VAL A 178 3.29 -8.08 -1.22
C VAL A 178 2.95 -8.70 0.12
N ASP A 179 1.76 -8.39 0.64
CA ASP A 179 1.25 -8.90 1.92
C ASP A 179 2.21 -8.68 3.10
N GLY A 180 2.84 -7.49 3.13
CA GLY A 180 3.77 -7.05 4.17
C GLY A 180 5.18 -7.62 4.04
N LYS A 181 5.50 -8.40 2.99
CA LYS A 181 6.81 -9.04 2.78
C LYS A 181 7.50 -8.46 1.55
N LEU A 182 8.83 -8.30 1.65
CA LEU A 182 9.64 -7.89 0.49
C LEU A 182 9.50 -8.94 -0.62
N ASP A 183 8.97 -8.49 -1.76
CA ASP A 183 8.80 -9.30 -2.97
C ASP A 183 9.99 -9.15 -3.91
N GLU A 184 10.41 -7.89 -4.17
CA GLU A 184 11.56 -7.62 -5.01
C GLU A 184 12.27 -6.30 -4.62
N LYS A 185 13.56 -6.21 -4.95
CA LYS A 185 14.40 -5.05 -4.71
C LYS A 185 15.36 -4.82 -5.86
N VAL A 186 15.53 -3.55 -6.26
CA VAL A 186 16.51 -3.14 -7.25
C VAL A 186 17.17 -1.82 -6.84
N ALA A 187 18.42 -1.62 -7.19
CA ALA A 187 19.07 -0.32 -7.05
C ALA A 187 18.36 0.72 -7.94
N ALA A 188 18.02 1.86 -7.37
CA ALA A 188 17.38 2.93 -8.12
C ALA A 188 18.40 3.58 -9.09
N PRO A 189 17.98 3.93 -10.33
CA PRO A 189 18.88 4.55 -11.31
C PRO A 189 19.24 5.99 -10.92
N THR A 190 18.45 6.63 -10.07
CA THR A 190 18.64 8.02 -9.62
C THR A 190 18.33 8.17 -8.13
N LYS A 191 18.74 9.31 -7.57
CA LYS A 191 18.46 9.67 -6.16
C LYS A 191 17.09 10.35 -5.96
N VAL A 192 16.38 10.64 -7.04
CA VAL A 192 15.08 11.31 -7.04
C VAL A 192 14.21 10.75 -8.17
N ILE A 193 12.91 10.83 -8.00
CA ILE A 193 11.92 10.54 -9.05
C ILE A 193 11.32 11.87 -9.53
N GLY A 194 11.28 12.08 -10.82
CA GLY A 194 10.62 13.24 -11.45
C GLY A 194 11.52 14.06 -12.36
N ALA A 195 10.92 14.65 -13.41
CA ALA A 195 11.61 15.44 -14.44
C ALA A 195 11.34 16.95 -14.34
N GLY A 196 10.61 17.43 -13.32
CA GLY A 196 10.30 18.85 -13.18
C GLY A 196 9.17 19.36 -14.10
N ALA A 197 8.30 18.47 -14.56
CA ALA A 197 7.09 18.82 -15.31
C ALA A 197 5.86 18.66 -14.43
N SER A 198 4.84 19.54 -14.61
CA SER A 198 3.58 19.41 -13.86
C SER A 198 2.83 18.14 -14.24
N ARG A 199 2.49 17.28 -13.27
CA ARG A 199 1.66 16.07 -13.48
C ARG A 199 0.66 15.89 -12.37
N TYR A 200 -0.60 15.71 -12.78
CA TYR A 200 -1.71 15.44 -11.86
C TYR A 200 -1.91 13.95 -11.66
N GLY A 201 -2.47 13.59 -10.49
CA GLY A 201 -2.66 12.22 -10.07
C GLY A 201 -3.99 11.62 -10.48
N PHE A 202 -3.96 10.33 -10.85
CA PHE A 202 -5.14 9.54 -11.20
C PHE A 202 -5.07 8.19 -10.52
N ILE A 203 -6.21 7.74 -9.95
CA ILE A 203 -6.37 6.43 -9.36
C ILE A 203 -7.32 5.62 -10.24
N GLY A 204 -6.94 4.39 -10.58
CA GLY A 204 -7.73 3.49 -11.43
C GLY A 204 -7.47 3.65 -12.93
N ILE A 205 -6.63 4.61 -13.35
CA ILE A 205 -6.15 4.74 -14.74
C ILE A 205 -4.71 5.27 -14.79
N GLY A 206 -4.02 5.02 -15.89
CA GLY A 206 -2.82 5.74 -16.30
C GLY A 206 -3.19 7.08 -16.92
N SER A 207 -2.36 8.10 -16.69
CA SER A 207 -2.51 9.40 -17.34
C SER A 207 -1.20 10.16 -17.42
N GLU A 208 -1.07 11.00 -18.44
CA GLU A 208 0.03 11.94 -18.69
C GLU A 208 -0.43 13.40 -18.53
N ALA A 209 -1.50 13.63 -17.76
CA ALA A 209 -2.15 14.92 -17.68
C ALA A 209 -1.32 15.96 -16.93
N ALA A 210 -1.15 17.13 -17.56
CA ALA A 210 -0.54 18.32 -16.99
C ALA A 210 -1.53 19.26 -16.31
N ALA A 211 -2.82 18.90 -16.26
CA ALA A 211 -3.89 19.68 -15.63
C ALA A 211 -4.86 18.74 -14.89
N PHE A 212 -5.51 19.30 -13.86
CA PHE A 212 -6.53 18.57 -13.10
C PHE A 212 -7.64 18.04 -14.00
N ASP A 213 -8.04 16.79 -13.78
CA ASP A 213 -9.14 16.07 -14.46
C ASP A 213 -9.03 16.03 -16.01
N ALA A 214 -7.84 16.26 -16.54
CA ALA A 214 -7.56 16.25 -17.98
C ALA A 214 -6.87 14.95 -18.41
N ALA A 215 -7.42 13.78 -17.98
CA ALA A 215 -6.83 12.47 -18.27
C ALA A 215 -6.53 12.30 -19.77
N THR A 216 -5.31 11.92 -20.09
CA THR A 216 -4.81 11.77 -21.44
C THR A 216 -3.72 10.70 -21.51
N GLY A 217 -3.44 10.18 -22.71
CA GLY A 217 -2.43 9.15 -22.92
C GLY A 217 -2.93 7.73 -22.66
N PRO A 218 -2.02 6.75 -22.52
CA PRO A 218 -2.39 5.36 -22.25
C PRO A 218 -3.05 5.22 -20.87
N THR A 219 -4.27 4.70 -20.84
CA THR A 219 -5.08 4.67 -19.61
C THR A 219 -4.94 3.37 -18.83
N TRP A 220 -4.82 2.21 -19.46
CA TRP A 220 -4.78 0.88 -18.80
C TRP A 220 -5.67 0.81 -17.57
N ALA A 221 -6.97 1.00 -17.80
CA ALA A 221 -7.95 1.12 -16.74
C ALA A 221 -7.93 -0.08 -15.79
N TYR A 222 -7.92 0.21 -14.49
CA TYR A 222 -7.98 -0.82 -13.46
C TYR A 222 -9.36 -1.46 -13.42
N LYS A 223 -9.38 -2.79 -13.39
CA LYS A 223 -10.59 -3.58 -13.13
C LYS A 223 -10.37 -4.39 -11.88
N GLY A 224 -11.17 -4.13 -10.85
CA GLY A 224 -11.04 -4.77 -9.56
C GLY A 224 -11.53 -3.88 -8.43
N ILE A 225 -11.09 -4.21 -7.23
CA ILE A 225 -11.47 -3.51 -6.02
C ILE A 225 -10.21 -2.89 -5.40
N LEU A 226 -10.29 -1.61 -5.01
CA LEU A 226 -9.25 -0.91 -4.25
C LEU A 226 -9.76 -0.52 -2.88
N ASP A 227 -8.86 -0.58 -1.89
CA ASP A 227 -9.08 -0.12 -0.52
C ASP A 227 -7.79 0.50 0.03
N GLU A 228 -7.92 1.38 1.02
CA GLU A 228 -6.78 1.93 1.78
C GLU A 228 -5.64 2.46 0.91
N PHE A 229 -5.95 3.26 -0.11
CA PHE A 229 -4.88 3.87 -0.93
C PHE A 229 -4.17 4.96 -0.14
N MET A 230 -2.83 4.86 -0.04
CA MET A 230 -1.99 5.85 0.62
C MET A 230 -0.80 6.25 -0.23
N LEU A 231 -0.42 7.53 -0.14
CA LEU A 231 0.82 8.08 -0.69
C LEU A 231 1.56 8.83 0.40
N PHE A 232 2.80 8.42 0.66
CA PHE A 232 3.74 9.11 1.55
C PHE A 232 4.91 9.69 0.77
N HIS A 233 5.42 10.85 1.18
CA HIS A 233 6.70 11.42 0.75
C HIS A 233 7.86 11.01 1.66
N ARG A 234 7.79 9.82 2.21
CA ARG A 234 8.86 9.15 2.94
C ARG A 234 8.92 7.67 2.61
N ALA A 235 10.07 7.08 2.82
CA ALA A 235 10.25 5.64 2.69
C ALA A 235 9.87 4.96 4.01
N LEU A 236 8.73 4.27 4.06
CA LEU A 236 8.30 3.51 5.22
C LEU A 236 9.30 2.39 5.55
N SER A 237 9.49 2.11 6.84
CA SER A 237 10.24 0.95 7.31
C SER A 237 9.51 -0.37 7.01
N GLU A 238 10.23 -1.48 7.03
CA GLU A 238 9.65 -2.80 6.84
C GLU A 238 8.63 -3.15 7.94
N ASP A 239 8.88 -2.73 9.19
CA ASP A 239 7.97 -2.91 10.31
C ASP A 239 6.66 -2.13 10.11
N GLU A 240 6.72 -0.89 9.59
CA GLU A 240 5.53 -0.10 9.27
C GLU A 240 4.72 -0.75 8.14
N ILE A 241 5.38 -1.24 7.10
CA ILE A 241 4.74 -1.94 5.97
C ILE A 241 4.07 -3.23 6.45
N GLU A 242 4.74 -4.01 7.29
CA GLU A 242 4.16 -5.22 7.87
C GLU A 242 2.97 -4.91 8.78
N HIS A 243 3.03 -3.82 9.55
CA HIS A 243 1.92 -3.36 10.39
C HIS A 243 0.69 -3.01 9.54
N LEU A 244 0.86 -2.21 8.47
CA LEU A 244 -0.23 -1.83 7.57
C LEU A 244 -0.88 -3.03 6.89
N ALA A 245 -0.10 -4.02 6.50
CA ALA A 245 -0.61 -5.27 5.94
C ALA A 245 -1.46 -6.10 6.92
N LYS A 246 -1.23 -5.95 8.23
CA LYS A 246 -1.97 -6.66 9.29
C LYS A 246 -3.18 -5.91 9.84
N ALA A 247 -3.28 -4.60 9.60
CA ALA A 247 -4.26 -3.70 10.19
C ALA A 247 -5.17 -3.01 9.13
N PRO A 248 -5.84 -3.76 8.23
CA PRO A 248 -6.76 -3.15 7.27
C PRO A 248 -7.90 -2.41 8.00
N GLY A 249 -8.25 -1.22 7.53
CA GLY A 249 -9.31 -0.39 8.10
C GLY A 249 -8.94 0.42 9.35
N ASN A 250 -7.72 0.25 9.88
CA ASN A 250 -7.22 1.06 11.00
C ASN A 250 -5.68 1.21 10.97
N PRO A 251 -5.13 1.79 9.90
CA PRO A 251 -3.69 1.76 9.60
C PRO A 251 -2.83 2.48 10.67
N PHE A 252 -3.38 3.45 11.37
CA PHE A 252 -2.65 4.27 12.35
C PHE A 252 -2.98 3.93 13.81
N ALA A 253 -3.79 2.88 14.05
CA ALA A 253 -4.10 2.47 15.40
C ALA A 253 -2.87 1.96 16.14
N VAL A 254 -2.72 2.44 17.35
CA VAL A 254 -1.78 1.86 18.31
C VAL A 254 -2.33 0.51 18.76
N ASP A 255 -1.55 -0.56 18.60
CA ASP A 255 -1.92 -1.87 19.16
C ASP A 255 -2.08 -1.74 20.68
N PRO A 256 -3.30 -1.92 21.22
CA PRO A 256 -3.53 -1.78 22.64
C PRO A 256 -2.85 -2.87 23.49
N SER A 257 -2.38 -3.97 22.88
CA SER A 257 -1.72 -5.07 23.59
C SER A 257 -0.36 -4.68 24.20
N GLY A 258 0.24 -3.57 23.75
CA GLY A 258 1.47 -3.02 24.31
C GLY A 258 1.28 -1.98 25.42
N LYS A 259 0.05 -1.54 25.69
CA LYS A 259 -0.22 -0.70 26.84
C LYS A 259 -0.28 -1.60 28.07
N LEU A 260 0.74 -1.51 28.95
CA LEU A 260 0.57 -1.91 30.34
C LEU A 260 -0.73 -1.28 30.81
N SER A 261 -1.71 -2.11 31.15
CA SER A 261 -2.92 -1.64 31.83
C SER A 261 -2.48 -1.10 33.20
N THR A 262 -2.08 0.16 33.25
CA THR A 262 -2.09 0.91 34.50
C THR A 262 -3.58 1.04 34.82
N THR A 263 -4.09 0.02 35.49
CA THR A 263 -5.40 0.12 36.10
C THR A 263 -5.36 1.28 37.06
N TRP A 264 -6.36 2.13 37.03
CA TRP A 264 -6.54 3.21 38.01
C TRP A 264 -6.47 2.75 39.47
N ALA A 265 -6.52 1.42 39.70
CA ALA A 265 -6.29 0.77 40.99
C ALA A 265 -4.83 0.95 41.47
N ASP A 266 -3.84 0.79 40.58
CA ASP A 266 -2.41 0.85 40.94
C ASP A 266 -1.95 2.29 41.30
N ILE A 267 -2.69 3.31 40.85
CA ILE A 267 -2.40 4.72 41.17
C ILE A 267 -2.96 5.11 42.55
N LYS A 268 -3.97 4.39 43.07
CA LYS A 268 -4.56 4.70 44.40
C LYS A 268 -3.77 4.09 45.56
N ASP A 269 -3.03 3.03 45.33
CA ASP A 269 -2.24 2.37 46.38
C ASP A 269 -0.84 2.99 46.59
N ALA A 270 -0.47 3.97 45.77
CA ALA A 270 0.83 4.69 45.84
C ALA A 270 0.72 6.06 46.53
N ARG A 271 -0.34 6.31 47.38
CA ARG A 271 -0.47 7.52 48.20
C ARG A 271 -0.55 7.18 49.66
#